data_21e88378a64d7563c6e289600f271627
#
_entry.id   21e88378a64d7563c6e289600f271627
#
_cell.length_a   1.000
_cell.length_b   1.000
_cell.length_c   1.000
_cell.angle_alpha   90.00
_cell.angle_beta   90.00
_cell.angle_gamma   90.00
#
_symmetry.space_group_name_H-M   'P 1'
#
loop_
_entity.id
_entity.type
_entity.pdbx_description
1 polymer ?
#
loop_
_entity_poly.entity_id
_entity_poly.type
_entity_poly.pdbx_seq_one_letter_code
_entity_poly.pdbx_strand_id
1 'polypeptide(L)'
;MDIYSKKQKWKFALLGLAIIIGLSSLFLTNRLVKQLKNEERKKIELWAHATKHLVNISGEGDYSLAIKVISENRNIPVILVDECDSILEHRNFNYYSKADSLLLKIGLIKEKEITKSYLRSELIEIRLGEETPIEINILGNKQWIYYKDSALLYQLRYYPIYQLGFIGLFMFFAYFIFSASRNSEQNKVWAGMAKETAHQIGTPLSSLMAWVELLKEKEGTESMVFEMEKDIKRLETITDRFSKIGSKSVLRDVDVVELIRQSVEYLKSRMPVHTLFTLDFPSKIIIIPVNSILLEWVVENLVKNAVDAMKGRGEIKISITEDTNNLILNIADTGGGIDRSILKNIFKPGVTSKKRGWGLGLSLSKRIVEQYHKGSIFVMQSKKGVGTTFCVHLPKRLNSTTS
;
A
#
# COMPACT_ATOMS: atom_id res chain seq x y z
N MET A 1 16.49 17.52 -10.59
CA MET A 1 16.82 16.28 -9.84
C MET A 1 16.59 16.38 -8.33
N ASP A 2 16.29 17.55 -7.79
CA ASP A 2 16.29 17.82 -6.32
C ASP A 2 14.99 17.57 -5.57
N ILE A 3 13.84 17.57 -6.25
CA ILE A 3 12.53 17.43 -5.58
C ILE A 3 12.29 15.99 -5.10
N TYR A 4 12.81 14.99 -5.82
CA TYR A 4 12.67 13.57 -5.44
C TYR A 4 13.50 13.21 -4.22
N SER A 5 14.71 13.75 -4.09
CA SER A 5 15.59 13.51 -2.94
C SER A 5 15.04 14.16 -1.66
N LYS A 6 14.46 15.36 -1.78
CA LYS A 6 13.80 16.05 -0.66
C LYS A 6 12.59 15.25 -0.11
N LYS A 7 11.67 14.78 -0.99
CA LYS A 7 10.49 13.99 -0.56
C LYS A 7 10.89 12.66 0.10
N GLN A 8 11.98 12.04 -0.34
CA GLN A 8 12.50 10.81 0.29
C GLN A 8 13.10 11.07 1.68
N LYS A 9 13.84 12.16 1.85
CA LYS A 9 14.38 12.59 3.15
C LYS A 9 13.26 12.89 4.16
N TRP A 10 12.15 13.51 3.73
CA TRP A 10 10.98 13.75 4.58
C TRP A 10 10.32 12.46 5.07
N LYS A 11 10.28 11.39 4.27
CA LYS A 11 9.77 10.08 4.72
C LYS A 11 10.61 9.49 5.86
N PHE A 12 11.94 9.52 5.72
CA PHE A 12 12.84 9.05 6.77
C PHE A 12 12.79 9.94 8.01
N ALA A 13 12.62 11.24 7.85
CA ALA A 13 12.45 12.18 8.96
C ALA A 13 11.15 11.90 9.74
N LEU A 14 10.02 11.69 9.05
CA LEU A 14 8.75 11.32 9.68
C LEU A 14 8.82 9.96 10.38
N LEU A 15 9.47 8.97 9.77
CA LEU A 15 9.69 7.67 10.40
C LEU A 15 10.56 7.79 11.67
N GLY A 16 11.66 8.55 11.59
CA GLY A 16 12.52 8.83 12.73
C GLY A 16 11.77 9.54 13.86
N LEU A 17 10.97 10.54 13.52
CA LEU A 17 10.13 11.26 14.48
C LEU A 17 9.11 10.32 15.16
N ALA A 18 8.46 9.46 14.40
CA ALA A 18 7.50 8.47 14.95
C ALA A 18 8.18 7.50 15.92
N ILE A 19 9.39 7.03 15.61
CA ILE A 19 10.19 6.17 16.49
C ILE A 19 10.58 6.92 17.79
N ILE A 20 11.02 8.15 17.68
CA ILE A 20 11.40 8.98 18.85
C ILE A 20 10.18 9.20 19.75
N ILE A 21 9.03 9.54 19.18
CA ILE A 21 7.77 9.71 19.93
C ILE A 21 7.39 8.40 20.62
N GLY A 22 7.45 7.25 19.93
CA GLY A 22 7.13 5.94 20.48
C GLY A 22 8.05 5.56 21.65
N LEU A 23 9.37 5.71 21.49
CA LEU A 23 10.34 5.39 22.54
C LEU A 23 10.23 6.33 23.74
N SER A 24 10.06 7.63 23.50
CA SER A 24 9.87 8.64 24.56
C SER A 24 8.60 8.35 25.36
N SER A 25 7.50 8.01 24.68
CA SER A 25 6.24 7.65 25.33
C SER A 25 6.36 6.37 26.17
N LEU A 26 7.01 5.33 25.65
CA LEU A 26 7.30 4.10 26.40
C LEU A 26 8.09 4.41 27.68
N PHE A 27 9.14 5.18 27.57
CA PHE A 27 9.97 5.56 28.71
C PHE A 27 9.17 6.32 29.77
N LEU A 28 8.40 7.33 29.32
CA LEU A 28 7.58 8.15 30.23
C LEU A 28 6.48 7.31 30.91
N THR A 29 5.78 6.47 30.15
CA THR A 29 4.73 5.62 30.69
C THR A 29 5.27 4.62 31.69
N ASN A 30 6.40 3.96 31.42
CA ASN A 30 7.04 3.05 32.36
C ASN A 30 7.43 3.75 33.67
N ARG A 31 7.93 4.97 33.60
CA ARG A 31 8.24 5.78 34.78
C ARG A 31 6.99 6.10 35.59
N LEU A 32 5.90 6.55 34.89
CA LEU A 32 4.62 6.85 35.54
C LEU A 32 4.00 5.63 36.19
N VAL A 33 4.01 4.48 35.51
CA VAL A 33 3.52 3.20 36.05
C VAL A 33 4.25 2.84 37.34
N LYS A 34 5.58 2.93 37.37
CA LYS A 34 6.38 2.66 38.58
C LYS A 34 6.03 3.62 39.73
N GLN A 35 5.90 4.91 39.42
CA GLN A 35 5.53 5.90 40.43
C GLN A 35 4.13 5.61 41.01
N LEU A 36 3.16 5.40 40.14
CA LEU A 36 1.78 5.12 40.55
C LEU A 36 1.67 3.81 41.36
N LYS A 37 2.40 2.75 40.97
CA LYS A 37 2.48 1.50 41.71
C LYS A 37 2.99 1.70 43.16
N ASN A 38 4.03 2.50 43.33
CA ASN A 38 4.55 2.83 44.63
C ASN A 38 3.56 3.68 45.46
N GLU A 39 2.85 4.59 44.83
CA GLU A 39 1.81 5.39 45.51
C GLU A 39 0.61 4.52 45.94
N GLU A 40 0.18 3.60 45.08
CA GLU A 40 -0.89 2.64 45.44
C GLU A 40 -0.49 1.76 46.60
N ARG A 41 0.74 1.22 46.61
CA ARG A 41 1.25 0.44 47.72
C ARG A 41 1.22 1.21 49.06
N LYS A 42 1.73 2.45 49.08
CA LYS A 42 1.68 3.33 50.26
C LYS A 42 0.25 3.56 50.76
N LYS A 43 -0.70 3.76 49.81
CA LYS A 43 -2.12 3.90 50.17
C LYS A 43 -2.68 2.66 50.80
N ILE A 44 -2.32 1.48 50.33
CA ILE A 44 -2.78 0.20 50.95
C ILE A 44 -2.09 -0.04 52.31
N GLU A 45 -0.79 0.29 52.46
CA GLU A 45 -0.12 0.25 53.76
C GLU A 45 -0.81 1.18 54.75
N LEU A 46 -1.15 2.40 54.37
CA LEU A 46 -1.89 3.34 55.23
C LEU A 46 -3.30 2.82 55.54
N TRP A 47 -3.99 2.20 54.57
CA TRP A 47 -5.29 1.59 54.76
C TRP A 47 -5.15 0.39 55.78
N ALA A 48 -4.12 -0.44 55.67
CA ALA A 48 -3.84 -1.53 56.59
C ALA A 48 -3.60 -1.02 58.03
N HIS A 49 -2.81 0.05 58.18
CA HIS A 49 -2.60 0.68 59.47
C HIS A 49 -3.88 1.28 60.06
N ALA A 50 -4.70 1.94 59.25
CA ALA A 50 -5.97 2.48 59.69
C ALA A 50 -6.97 1.38 60.14
N THR A 51 -7.02 0.27 59.43
CA THR A 51 -7.84 -0.89 59.74
C THR A 51 -7.41 -1.55 61.09
N LYS A 52 -6.08 -1.75 61.27
CA LYS A 52 -5.51 -2.25 62.50
C LYS A 52 -5.81 -1.34 63.69
N HIS A 53 -5.66 -0.01 63.49
CA HIS A 53 -5.93 1.00 64.53
C HIS A 53 -7.39 0.99 64.93
N LEU A 54 -8.32 0.92 64.00
CA LEU A 54 -9.76 0.95 64.22
C LEU A 54 -10.26 -0.25 65.08
N VAL A 55 -9.67 -1.43 64.91
CA VAL A 55 -10.07 -2.66 65.60
C VAL A 55 -9.36 -2.81 66.98
N ASN A 56 -8.15 -2.29 67.13
CA ASN A 56 -7.36 -2.43 68.36
C ASN A 56 -7.64 -1.38 69.46
N ILE A 57 -8.43 -0.35 69.16
CA ILE A 57 -8.78 0.66 70.14
C ILE A 57 -10.00 0.19 70.95
N SER A 58 -9.75 -0.11 72.24
CA SER A 58 -10.78 -0.40 73.23
C SER A 58 -11.04 0.88 74.04
N GLY A 59 -11.99 1.75 73.62
CA GLY A 59 -12.34 2.95 74.36
C GLY A 59 -12.85 4.14 73.49
N GLU A 60 -13.19 5.25 74.14
CA GLU A 60 -13.63 6.52 73.48
C GLU A 60 -12.46 7.20 72.74
N GLY A 61 -12.17 6.78 71.53
CA GLY A 61 -11.16 7.38 70.65
C GLY A 61 -11.75 8.05 69.46
N ASP A 62 -11.03 9.03 68.89
CA ASP A 62 -11.44 9.68 67.62
C ASP A 62 -11.14 8.77 66.43
N TYR A 63 -12.17 8.11 65.90
CA TYR A 63 -12.12 7.20 64.74
C TYR A 63 -12.24 7.92 63.41
N SER A 64 -12.43 9.22 63.41
CA SER A 64 -12.76 10.00 62.18
C SER A 64 -11.68 9.88 61.12
N LEU A 65 -10.42 9.96 61.52
CA LEU A 65 -9.28 9.84 60.60
C LEU A 65 -9.15 8.41 60.00
N ALA A 66 -9.29 7.38 60.83
CA ALA A 66 -9.18 5.99 60.36
C ALA A 66 -10.31 5.65 59.40
N ILE A 67 -11.55 6.03 59.73
CA ILE A 67 -12.72 5.87 58.85
C ILE A 67 -12.51 6.62 57.52
N LYS A 68 -11.98 7.84 57.57
CA LYS A 68 -11.69 8.63 56.38
C LYS A 68 -10.69 7.93 55.50
N VAL A 69 -9.56 7.47 55.99
CA VAL A 69 -8.54 6.75 55.24
C VAL A 69 -9.10 5.46 54.64
N ILE A 70 -9.91 4.71 55.39
CA ILE A 70 -10.51 3.48 54.88
C ILE A 70 -11.54 3.77 53.76
N SER A 71 -12.31 4.85 53.89
CA SER A 71 -13.33 5.24 52.91
C SER A 71 -12.72 5.85 51.63
N GLU A 72 -11.52 6.42 51.70
CA GLU A 72 -10.83 7.03 50.56
C GLU A 72 -10.25 5.99 49.60
N ASN A 73 -10.11 4.72 49.99
CA ASN A 73 -9.77 3.68 49.01
C ASN A 73 -10.95 3.33 48.12
N ARG A 74 -11.07 4.05 47.02
CA ARG A 74 -12.18 3.88 46.05
C ARG A 74 -11.79 3.09 44.78
N ASN A 75 -10.51 2.86 44.56
CA ASN A 75 -10.04 2.39 43.24
C ASN A 75 -9.14 1.16 43.28
N ILE A 76 -8.55 0.84 44.43
CA ILE A 76 -7.63 -0.30 44.56
C ILE A 76 -8.43 -1.50 45.06
N PRO A 77 -8.51 -2.61 44.29
CA PRO A 77 -9.16 -3.83 44.74
C PRO A 77 -8.37 -4.47 45.90
N VAL A 78 -9.05 -4.83 46.97
CA VAL A 78 -8.43 -5.38 48.20
C VAL A 78 -9.24 -6.59 48.71
N ILE A 79 -8.55 -7.64 49.13
CA ILE A 79 -9.12 -8.82 49.81
C ILE A 79 -8.39 -8.98 51.11
N LEU A 80 -9.13 -9.06 52.21
CA LEU A 80 -8.63 -9.39 53.54
C LEU A 80 -8.86 -10.87 53.82
N VAL A 81 -7.82 -11.58 54.23
CA VAL A 81 -7.82 -13.05 54.42
C VAL A 81 -7.25 -13.36 55.79
N ASP A 82 -7.83 -14.34 56.47
CA ASP A 82 -7.36 -14.87 57.79
C ASP A 82 -6.31 -15.99 57.65
N GLU A 83 -5.87 -16.53 58.81
CA GLU A 83 -4.91 -17.65 58.84
C GLU A 83 -5.44 -18.95 58.22
N CYS A 84 -6.77 -19.10 58.14
CA CYS A 84 -7.44 -20.27 57.57
C CYS A 84 -7.78 -20.09 56.07
N ASP A 85 -7.23 -19.09 55.40
CA ASP A 85 -7.51 -18.77 53.99
C ASP A 85 -8.99 -18.36 53.72
N SER A 86 -9.72 -17.93 54.76
CA SER A 86 -11.07 -17.44 54.61
C SER A 86 -11.07 -15.96 54.26
N ILE A 87 -11.84 -15.61 53.26
CA ILE A 87 -12.01 -14.20 52.84
C ILE A 87 -12.92 -13.52 53.86
N LEU A 88 -12.38 -12.56 54.60
CA LEU A 88 -13.09 -11.82 55.64
C LEU A 88 -13.83 -10.62 55.06
N GLU A 89 -13.14 -9.83 54.22
CA GLU A 89 -13.69 -8.63 53.59
C GLU A 89 -13.08 -8.44 52.18
N HIS A 90 -13.80 -7.76 51.33
CA HIS A 90 -13.35 -7.37 49.99
C HIS A 90 -13.86 -6.00 49.62
N ARG A 91 -13.10 -5.25 48.80
CA ARG A 91 -13.49 -3.92 48.28
C ARG A 91 -13.04 -3.73 46.87
N ASN A 92 -13.78 -2.89 46.12
CA ASN A 92 -13.48 -2.36 44.79
C ASN A 92 -13.37 -3.40 43.66
N PHE A 93 -13.95 -4.60 43.82
CA PHE A 93 -14.01 -5.60 42.73
C PHE A 93 -15.12 -5.32 41.72
N ASN A 94 -16.00 -4.35 42.00
CA ASN A 94 -17.09 -3.89 41.09
C ASN A 94 -16.64 -2.77 40.13
N TYR A 95 -15.35 -2.47 40.08
CA TYR A 95 -14.88 -1.37 39.27
C TYR A 95 -14.84 -1.76 37.79
N TYR A 96 -15.65 -1.06 36.99
CA TYR A 96 -15.62 -1.14 35.53
C TYR A 96 -14.88 0.07 34.97
N SER A 97 -14.00 -0.15 33.98
CA SER A 97 -13.42 0.95 33.25
C SER A 97 -14.51 1.70 32.46
N LYS A 98 -14.23 2.92 32.02
CA LYS A 98 -15.17 3.66 31.14
C LYS A 98 -15.50 2.86 29.86
N ALA A 99 -14.53 2.12 29.32
CA ALA A 99 -14.72 1.26 28.17
C ALA A 99 -15.63 0.07 28.52
N ASP A 100 -15.42 -0.60 29.66
CA ASP A 100 -16.27 -1.70 30.11
C ASP A 100 -17.68 -1.23 30.41
N SER A 101 -17.86 -0.03 31.00
CA SER A 101 -19.18 0.54 31.25
C SER A 101 -19.94 0.87 29.95
N LEU A 102 -19.22 1.24 28.89
CA LEU A 102 -19.80 1.42 27.56
C LEU A 102 -20.19 0.06 26.95
N LEU A 103 -19.32 -0.93 27.03
CA LEU A 103 -19.56 -2.29 26.54
C LEU A 103 -20.71 -2.98 27.29
N LEU A 104 -20.86 -2.73 28.59
CA LEU A 104 -22.02 -3.13 29.40
C LEU A 104 -23.32 -2.50 28.89
N LYS A 105 -23.29 -1.19 28.63
CA LYS A 105 -24.46 -0.45 28.09
C LYS A 105 -24.90 -0.96 26.71
N ILE A 106 -23.96 -1.43 25.90
CA ILE A 106 -24.24 -1.99 24.55
C ILE A 106 -24.56 -3.50 24.63
N GLY A 107 -24.52 -4.11 25.82
CA GLY A 107 -24.84 -5.53 26.01
C GLY A 107 -23.76 -6.51 25.54
N LEU A 108 -22.55 -6.03 25.25
CA LEU A 108 -21.43 -6.85 24.79
C LEU A 108 -20.71 -7.60 25.92
N ILE A 109 -20.81 -7.10 27.15
CA ILE A 109 -20.31 -7.78 28.35
C ILE A 109 -21.42 -7.83 29.40
N LYS A 110 -21.41 -8.89 30.23
CA LYS A 110 -22.34 -9.05 31.35
C LYS A 110 -21.76 -8.45 32.62
N GLU A 111 -22.65 -8.00 33.50
CA GLU A 111 -22.27 -7.54 34.82
C GLU A 111 -21.61 -8.69 35.63
N LYS A 112 -20.46 -8.41 36.26
CA LYS A 112 -19.77 -9.41 37.07
C LYS A 112 -20.48 -9.58 38.41
N GLU A 113 -21.05 -10.75 38.64
CA GLU A 113 -21.54 -11.11 39.96
C GLU A 113 -20.36 -11.45 40.89
N ILE A 114 -20.25 -10.75 42.01
CA ILE A 114 -19.22 -11.01 43.02
C ILE A 114 -19.66 -12.19 43.86
N THR A 115 -19.33 -13.37 43.39
CA THR A 115 -19.55 -14.63 44.14
C THR A 115 -18.29 -15.00 44.91
N LYS A 116 -18.46 -15.85 45.97
CA LYS A 116 -17.31 -16.37 46.71
C LYS A 116 -16.33 -17.15 45.83
N SER A 117 -16.83 -17.80 44.80
CA SER A 117 -15.97 -18.50 43.81
C SER A 117 -15.15 -17.50 42.95
N TYR A 118 -15.76 -16.39 42.56
CA TYR A 118 -15.05 -15.31 41.83
C TYR A 118 -13.94 -14.70 42.69
N LEU A 119 -14.24 -14.34 43.94
CA LEU A 119 -13.22 -13.79 44.86
C LEU A 119 -12.08 -14.76 45.14
N ARG A 120 -12.34 -16.07 45.23
CA ARG A 120 -11.29 -17.10 45.36
C ARG A 120 -10.40 -17.17 44.10
N SER A 121 -10.98 -17.10 42.93
CA SER A 121 -10.18 -17.08 41.68
C SER A 121 -9.31 -15.82 41.58
N GLU A 122 -9.84 -14.66 41.96
CA GLU A 122 -9.07 -13.41 42.02
C GLU A 122 -7.94 -13.49 43.08
N LEU A 123 -8.21 -14.05 44.22
CA LEU A 123 -7.18 -14.25 45.29
C LEU A 123 -6.02 -15.13 44.78
N ILE A 124 -6.33 -16.21 44.06
CA ILE A 124 -5.30 -17.10 43.46
C ILE A 124 -4.49 -16.29 42.41
N GLU A 125 -5.14 -15.50 41.59
CA GLU A 125 -4.47 -14.66 40.60
C GLU A 125 -3.52 -13.64 41.25
N ILE A 126 -3.97 -12.98 42.34
CA ILE A 126 -3.16 -12.03 43.09
C ILE A 126 -1.93 -12.73 43.73
N ARG A 127 -2.10 -13.91 44.27
CA ARG A 127 -1.01 -14.71 44.88
C ARG A 127 0.04 -15.17 43.86
N LEU A 128 -0.37 -15.44 42.64
CA LEU A 128 0.54 -15.78 41.55
C LEU A 128 1.26 -14.54 40.98
N GLY A 129 0.79 -13.36 41.34
CA GLY A 129 1.40 -12.08 40.95
C GLY A 129 2.69 -11.76 41.76
N GLU A 130 3.35 -10.67 41.37
CA GLU A 130 4.60 -10.20 42.01
C GLU A 130 4.37 -9.41 43.31
N GLU A 131 3.12 -9.12 43.69
CA GLU A 131 2.81 -8.27 44.85
C GLU A 131 2.87 -9.04 46.14
N THR A 132 3.69 -8.58 47.10
CA THR A 132 3.73 -9.14 48.44
C THR A 132 2.53 -8.66 49.25
N PRO A 133 1.79 -9.58 49.90
CA PRO A 133 0.68 -9.19 50.76
C PRO A 133 1.19 -8.38 51.99
N ILE A 134 0.31 -7.54 52.52
CA ILE A 134 0.61 -6.76 53.73
C ILE A 134 0.06 -7.52 54.94
N GLU A 135 0.95 -7.96 55.83
CA GLU A 135 0.57 -8.65 57.09
C GLU A 135 0.09 -7.62 58.11
N ILE A 136 -1.06 -7.87 58.69
CA ILE A 136 -1.60 -7.10 59.81
C ILE A 136 -1.94 -8.06 60.97
N ASN A 137 -1.73 -7.61 62.19
CA ASN A 137 -2.14 -8.35 63.40
C ASN A 137 -3.33 -7.64 64.06
N ILE A 138 -4.45 -8.31 64.12
CA ILE A 138 -5.72 -7.80 64.68
C ILE A 138 -6.11 -8.69 65.84
N LEU A 139 -6.12 -8.14 67.07
CA LEU A 139 -6.51 -8.84 68.27
C LEU A 139 -5.75 -10.18 68.50
N GLY A 140 -4.47 -10.24 68.10
CA GLY A 140 -3.64 -11.46 68.22
C GLY A 140 -3.70 -12.40 67.03
N ASN A 141 -4.64 -12.24 66.10
CA ASN A 141 -4.76 -13.05 64.89
C ASN A 141 -4.04 -12.40 63.70
N LYS A 142 -3.27 -13.19 62.97
CA LYS A 142 -2.62 -12.71 61.75
C LYS A 142 -3.61 -12.67 60.59
N GLN A 143 -3.60 -11.60 59.85
CA GLN A 143 -4.40 -11.43 58.64
C GLN A 143 -3.54 -10.85 57.53
N TRP A 144 -3.88 -11.12 56.27
CA TRP A 144 -3.15 -10.66 55.11
C TRP A 144 -4.06 -9.86 54.17
N ILE A 145 -3.55 -8.72 53.77
CA ILE A 145 -4.20 -7.87 52.80
C ILE A 145 -3.59 -8.16 51.43
N TYR A 146 -4.37 -8.76 50.57
CA TYR A 146 -4.05 -8.95 49.17
C TYR A 146 -4.67 -7.81 48.34
N TYR A 147 -3.93 -7.25 47.40
CA TYR A 147 -4.42 -6.15 46.55
C TYR A 147 -4.01 -6.35 45.11
N LYS A 148 -4.78 -5.79 44.18
CA LYS A 148 -4.55 -5.85 42.74
C LYS A 148 -4.33 -4.41 42.21
N ASP A 149 -3.58 -4.29 41.11
CA ASP A 149 -3.42 -3.00 40.41
C ASP A 149 -4.78 -2.35 40.17
N SER A 150 -4.88 -1.06 40.39
CA SER A 150 -6.10 -0.32 40.07
C SER A 150 -6.38 -0.35 38.56
N ALA A 151 -7.64 -0.14 38.18
CA ALA A 151 -8.01 -0.04 36.76
C ALA A 151 -7.23 1.05 36.00
N LEU A 152 -6.83 2.12 36.72
CA LEU A 152 -6.02 3.19 36.15
C LEU A 152 -4.61 2.71 35.83
N LEU A 153 -4.00 1.96 36.73
CA LEU A 153 -2.66 1.39 36.54
C LEU A 153 -2.66 0.39 35.37
N TYR A 154 -3.71 -0.46 35.31
CA TYR A 154 -3.92 -1.39 34.21
C TYR A 154 -4.03 -0.67 32.85
N GLN A 155 -4.84 0.39 32.76
CA GLN A 155 -4.97 1.18 31.54
C GLN A 155 -3.65 1.83 31.12
N LEU A 156 -2.90 2.41 32.07
CA LEU A 156 -1.61 3.02 31.81
C LEU A 156 -0.58 2.02 31.31
N ARG A 157 -0.58 0.78 31.83
CA ARG A 157 0.32 -0.28 31.36
C ARG A 157 0.11 -0.62 29.88
N TYR A 158 -1.14 -0.63 29.40
CA TYR A 158 -1.47 -0.95 28.01
C TYR A 158 -1.50 0.26 27.07
N TYR A 159 -1.47 1.47 27.62
CA TYR A 159 -1.49 2.71 26.83
C TYR A 159 -0.44 2.76 25.70
N PRO A 160 0.84 2.36 25.92
CA PRO A 160 1.83 2.36 24.84
C PRO A 160 1.48 1.46 23.67
N ILE A 161 0.82 0.33 23.92
CA ILE A 161 0.40 -0.61 22.88
C ILE A 161 -0.65 0.04 21.99
N TYR A 162 -1.67 0.69 22.57
CA TYR A 162 -2.68 1.43 21.81
C TYR A 162 -2.06 2.56 21.02
N GLN A 163 -1.14 3.30 21.61
CA GLN A 163 -0.46 4.41 20.96
C GLN A 163 0.39 3.94 19.77
N LEU A 164 1.17 2.87 19.93
CA LEU A 164 1.95 2.28 18.84
C LEU A 164 1.05 1.76 17.71
N GLY A 165 -0.09 1.16 18.05
CA GLY A 165 -1.11 0.76 17.08
C GLY A 165 -1.64 1.94 16.26
N PHE A 166 -1.95 3.05 16.93
CA PHE A 166 -2.42 4.30 16.27
C PHE A 166 -1.34 4.91 15.37
N ILE A 167 -0.09 4.98 15.83
CA ILE A 167 1.04 5.47 15.03
C ILE A 167 1.25 4.58 13.80
N GLY A 168 1.20 3.25 13.97
CA GLY A 168 1.32 2.28 12.87
C GLY A 168 0.22 2.46 11.83
N LEU A 169 -1.04 2.60 12.27
CA LEU A 169 -2.18 2.85 11.40
C LEU A 169 -2.05 4.17 10.64
N PHE A 170 -1.65 5.25 11.34
CA PHE A 170 -1.40 6.55 10.70
C PHE A 170 -0.31 6.47 9.63
N MET A 171 0.81 5.81 9.93
CA MET A 171 1.91 5.61 8.98
C MET A 171 1.47 4.78 7.76
N PHE A 172 0.63 3.77 7.98
CA PHE A 172 0.04 2.96 6.90
C PHE A 172 -0.80 3.82 5.95
N PHE A 173 -1.72 4.62 6.46
CA PHE A 173 -2.53 5.52 5.65
C PHE A 173 -1.69 6.60 4.96
N ALA A 174 -0.74 7.20 5.66
CA ALA A 174 0.17 8.19 5.09
C ALA A 174 0.96 7.59 3.92
N TYR A 175 1.48 6.37 4.04
CA TYR A 175 2.16 5.67 2.96
C TYR A 175 1.25 5.47 1.73
N PHE A 176 0.01 5.05 1.93
CA PHE A 176 -0.96 4.84 0.84
C PHE A 176 -1.27 6.14 0.11
N ILE A 177 -1.58 7.22 0.86
CA ILE A 177 -1.89 8.54 0.29
C ILE A 177 -0.69 9.10 -0.50
N PHE A 178 0.51 9.03 0.05
CA PHE A 178 1.72 9.47 -0.65
C PHE A 178 2.03 8.62 -1.89
N SER A 179 1.77 7.32 -1.85
CA SER A 179 1.97 6.43 -3.00
C SER A 179 0.98 6.75 -4.13
N ALA A 180 -0.29 6.93 -3.81
CA ALA A 180 -1.34 7.30 -4.77
C ALA A 180 -1.09 8.69 -5.40
N SER A 181 -0.73 9.68 -4.58
CA SER A 181 -0.40 11.03 -5.04
C SER A 181 0.78 11.04 -6.02
N ARG A 182 1.81 10.24 -5.74
CA ARG A 182 2.99 10.13 -6.61
C ARG A 182 2.64 9.60 -8.00
N ASN A 183 1.82 8.55 -8.07
CA ASN A 183 1.39 7.98 -9.35
C ASN A 183 0.53 8.99 -10.13
N SER A 184 -0.33 9.74 -9.46
CA SER A 184 -1.15 10.78 -10.08
C SER A 184 -0.30 11.94 -10.63
N GLU A 185 0.68 12.43 -9.86
CA GLU A 185 1.59 13.50 -10.33
C GLU A 185 2.38 13.07 -11.58
N GLN A 186 2.96 11.86 -11.57
CA GLN A 186 3.67 11.33 -12.73
C GLN A 186 2.76 11.25 -13.96
N ASN A 187 1.54 10.79 -13.78
CA ASN A 187 0.57 10.69 -14.87
C ASN A 187 0.18 12.05 -15.44
N LYS A 188 -0.02 13.08 -14.59
CA LYS A 188 -0.33 14.44 -15.01
C LYS A 188 0.82 15.08 -15.80
N VAL A 189 2.06 14.90 -15.35
CA VAL A 189 3.25 15.41 -16.05
C VAL A 189 3.37 14.77 -17.43
N TRP A 190 3.23 13.44 -17.53
CA TRP A 190 3.27 12.74 -18.81
C TRP A 190 2.15 13.17 -19.76
N ALA A 191 0.92 13.30 -19.25
CA ALA A 191 -0.21 13.75 -20.06
C ALA A 191 -0.02 15.21 -20.55
N GLY A 192 0.48 16.09 -19.68
CA GLY A 192 0.79 17.46 -20.03
C GLY A 192 1.88 17.57 -21.09
N MET A 193 3.01 16.85 -20.88
CA MET A 193 4.10 16.84 -21.88
C MET A 193 3.64 16.24 -23.21
N ALA A 194 2.88 15.16 -23.21
CA ALA A 194 2.39 14.55 -24.45
C ALA A 194 1.47 15.50 -25.21
N LYS A 195 0.53 16.16 -24.53
CA LYS A 195 -0.38 17.12 -25.14
C LYS A 195 0.38 18.32 -25.72
N GLU A 196 1.32 18.87 -24.96
CA GLU A 196 2.14 20.01 -25.39
C GLU A 196 3.02 19.64 -26.58
N THR A 197 3.70 18.48 -26.55
CA THR A 197 4.52 17.97 -27.65
C THR A 197 3.66 17.77 -28.91
N ALA A 198 2.46 17.21 -28.81
CA ALA A 198 1.55 17.05 -29.94
C ALA A 198 1.15 18.39 -30.52
N HIS A 199 0.87 19.39 -29.68
CA HIS A 199 0.49 20.73 -30.14
C HIS A 199 1.66 21.47 -30.81
N GLN A 200 2.84 21.41 -30.20
CA GLN A 200 4.05 22.08 -30.77
C GLN A 200 4.55 21.45 -32.07
N ILE A 201 4.34 20.12 -32.26
CA ILE A 201 4.66 19.47 -33.54
C ILE A 201 3.55 19.67 -34.57
N GLY A 202 2.29 19.70 -34.16
CA GLY A 202 1.14 19.83 -35.04
C GLY A 202 1.14 21.17 -35.83
N THR A 203 1.57 22.26 -35.20
CA THR A 203 1.63 23.58 -35.84
C THR A 203 2.61 23.65 -37.05
N PRO A 204 3.91 23.31 -36.88
CA PRO A 204 4.84 23.29 -38.03
C PRO A 204 4.47 22.19 -39.04
N LEU A 205 3.86 21.08 -38.61
CA LEU A 205 3.40 20.05 -39.51
C LEU A 205 2.31 20.56 -40.45
N SER A 206 1.33 21.32 -39.97
CA SER A 206 0.29 21.94 -40.77
C SER A 206 0.90 22.91 -41.80
N SER A 207 1.94 23.66 -41.43
CA SER A 207 2.68 24.54 -42.33
C SER A 207 3.40 23.75 -43.42
N LEU A 208 4.07 22.64 -43.07
CA LEU A 208 4.73 21.76 -44.03
C LEU A 208 3.73 21.13 -45.02
N MET A 209 2.54 20.73 -44.56
CA MET A 209 1.47 20.23 -45.42
C MET A 209 1.05 21.28 -46.44
N ALA A 210 0.89 22.54 -46.02
CA ALA A 210 0.56 23.64 -46.94
C ALA A 210 1.66 23.89 -47.99
N TRP A 211 2.95 23.82 -47.57
CA TRP A 211 4.06 23.96 -48.55
C TRP A 211 4.10 22.82 -49.56
N VAL A 212 3.82 21.59 -49.13
CA VAL A 212 3.76 20.44 -50.05
C VAL A 212 2.62 20.60 -51.05
N GLU A 213 1.46 21.10 -50.61
CA GLU A 213 0.32 21.34 -51.50
C GLU A 213 0.67 22.40 -52.59
N LEU A 214 1.38 23.48 -52.21
CA LEU A 214 1.86 24.46 -53.16
C LEU A 214 2.93 23.91 -54.14
N LEU A 215 3.75 22.95 -53.67
CA LEU A 215 4.75 22.32 -54.54
C LEU A 215 4.15 21.35 -55.55
N LYS A 216 2.97 20.75 -55.27
CA LYS A 216 2.25 19.89 -56.21
C LYS A 216 1.84 20.59 -57.49
N GLU A 217 1.57 21.89 -57.41
CA GLU A 217 1.21 22.71 -58.55
C GLU A 217 2.39 23.03 -59.45
N LYS A 218 3.63 22.68 -59.06
CA LYS A 218 4.85 23.03 -59.78
C LYS A 218 5.37 21.83 -60.59
N GLU A 219 5.52 21.97 -61.90
CA GLU A 219 6.04 20.91 -62.77
C GLU A 219 7.46 20.48 -62.39
N GLY A 220 7.72 19.15 -62.40
CA GLY A 220 9.03 18.56 -62.13
C GLY A 220 9.33 18.29 -60.66
N THR A 221 8.36 18.46 -59.74
CA THR A 221 8.54 18.26 -58.32
C THR A 221 7.85 17.00 -57.77
N GLU A 222 7.20 16.19 -58.60
CA GLU A 222 6.30 15.07 -58.19
C GLU A 222 7.02 14.02 -57.31
N SER A 223 8.25 13.63 -57.66
CA SER A 223 9.02 12.65 -56.88
C SER A 223 9.42 13.20 -55.52
N MET A 224 9.75 14.48 -55.40
CA MET A 224 10.16 15.15 -54.18
C MET A 224 8.92 15.35 -53.28
N VAL A 225 7.81 15.77 -53.85
CA VAL A 225 6.54 15.93 -53.17
C VAL A 225 6.07 14.60 -52.55
N PHE A 226 6.16 13.51 -53.31
CA PHE A 226 5.77 12.19 -52.83
C PHE A 226 6.57 11.74 -51.57
N GLU A 227 7.89 11.92 -51.54
CA GLU A 227 8.71 11.59 -50.34
C GLU A 227 8.40 12.54 -49.16
N MET A 228 8.16 13.84 -49.44
CA MET A 228 7.77 14.78 -48.37
C MET A 228 6.41 14.46 -47.79
N GLU A 229 5.40 14.09 -48.57
CA GLU A 229 4.10 13.63 -48.07
C GLU A 229 4.21 12.42 -47.16
N LYS A 230 5.06 11.48 -47.53
CA LYS A 230 5.30 10.28 -46.73
C LYS A 230 5.88 10.61 -45.36
N ASP A 231 6.85 11.56 -45.30
CA ASP A 231 7.44 11.98 -44.02
C ASP A 231 6.46 12.82 -43.20
N ILE A 232 5.67 13.68 -43.83
CA ILE A 232 4.61 14.45 -43.17
C ILE A 232 3.57 13.53 -42.58
N LYS A 233 3.10 12.52 -43.34
CA LYS A 233 2.14 11.52 -42.86
C LYS A 233 2.67 10.75 -41.66
N ARG A 234 3.97 10.48 -41.64
CA ARG A 234 4.65 9.85 -40.49
C ARG A 234 4.64 10.76 -39.25
N LEU A 235 4.92 12.06 -39.42
CA LEU A 235 4.87 13.05 -38.35
C LEU A 235 3.45 13.24 -37.81
N GLU A 236 2.44 13.31 -38.69
CA GLU A 236 1.03 13.35 -38.31
C GLU A 236 0.64 12.16 -37.42
N THR A 237 1.03 10.95 -37.84
CA THR A 237 0.79 9.73 -37.06
C THR A 237 1.43 9.80 -35.66
N ILE A 238 2.66 10.33 -35.58
CA ILE A 238 3.34 10.50 -34.29
C ILE A 238 2.58 11.50 -33.40
N THR A 239 2.19 12.64 -33.98
CA THR A 239 1.45 13.70 -33.28
C THR A 239 0.11 13.21 -32.75
N ASP A 240 -0.64 12.45 -33.56
CA ASP A 240 -1.90 11.81 -33.16
C ASP A 240 -1.73 10.84 -31.99
N ARG A 241 -0.68 10.02 -32.03
CA ARG A 241 -0.36 9.08 -30.94
C ARG A 241 -0.09 9.81 -29.64
N PHE A 242 0.71 10.88 -29.69
CA PHE A 242 1.01 11.69 -28.48
C PHE A 242 -0.23 12.43 -27.97
N SER A 243 -1.07 12.96 -28.85
CA SER A 243 -2.34 13.60 -28.47
C SER A 243 -3.27 12.65 -27.70
N LYS A 244 -3.34 11.38 -28.13
CA LYS A 244 -4.18 10.37 -27.49
C LYS A 244 -3.69 9.92 -26.11
N ILE A 245 -2.39 10.02 -25.83
CA ILE A 245 -1.84 9.77 -24.49
C ILE A 245 -2.29 10.82 -23.48
N GLY A 246 -2.56 12.05 -23.90
CA GLY A 246 -3.02 13.14 -23.03
C GLY A 246 -4.54 13.22 -22.84
N SER A 247 -5.31 12.46 -23.62
CA SER A 247 -6.78 12.51 -23.63
C SER A 247 -7.41 11.29 -22.94
N LYS A 248 -8.72 11.39 -22.62
CA LYS A 248 -9.50 10.21 -22.23
C LYS A 248 -9.61 9.28 -23.46
N SER A 249 -8.96 8.13 -23.40
CA SER A 249 -9.02 7.14 -24.46
C SER A 249 -10.42 6.54 -24.55
N VAL A 250 -11.03 6.64 -25.71
CA VAL A 250 -12.30 5.94 -26.00
C VAL A 250 -11.94 4.54 -26.48
N LEU A 251 -12.40 3.53 -25.76
CA LEU A 251 -12.30 2.13 -26.17
C LEU A 251 -13.52 1.80 -27.06
N ARG A 252 -13.29 0.99 -28.09
CA ARG A 252 -14.32 0.50 -29.00
C ARG A 252 -14.20 -1.01 -29.11
N ASP A 253 -15.30 -1.68 -29.32
CA ASP A 253 -15.31 -3.12 -29.60
C ASP A 253 -14.73 -3.37 -30.99
N VAL A 254 -13.58 -4.07 -31.03
CA VAL A 254 -12.81 -4.32 -32.26
C VAL A 254 -12.40 -5.79 -32.31
N ASP A 255 -12.38 -6.38 -33.49
CA ASP A 255 -11.72 -7.66 -33.70
C ASP A 255 -10.21 -7.50 -33.58
N VAL A 256 -9.66 -7.89 -32.42
CA VAL A 256 -8.24 -7.69 -32.10
C VAL A 256 -7.35 -8.65 -32.89
N VAL A 257 -7.85 -9.82 -33.29
CA VAL A 257 -7.05 -10.76 -34.11
C VAL A 257 -6.75 -10.14 -35.46
N GLU A 258 -7.76 -9.57 -36.10
CA GLU A 258 -7.59 -8.90 -37.40
C GLU A 258 -6.78 -7.60 -37.28
N LEU A 259 -7.03 -6.80 -36.25
CA LEU A 259 -6.26 -5.59 -35.98
C LEU A 259 -4.75 -5.87 -35.83
N ILE A 260 -4.39 -6.90 -35.06
CA ILE A 260 -2.98 -7.27 -34.84
C ILE A 260 -2.42 -7.87 -36.15
N ARG A 261 -3.18 -8.67 -36.88
CA ARG A 261 -2.76 -9.22 -38.17
C ARG A 261 -2.38 -8.12 -39.15
N GLN A 262 -3.26 -7.15 -39.35
CA GLN A 262 -3.02 -6.01 -40.22
C GLN A 262 -1.79 -5.19 -39.78
N SER A 263 -1.68 -4.93 -38.49
CA SER A 263 -0.51 -4.22 -37.93
C SER A 263 0.79 -4.97 -38.22
N VAL A 264 0.82 -6.29 -38.04
CA VAL A 264 2.02 -7.10 -38.27
C VAL A 264 2.38 -7.18 -39.75
N GLU A 265 1.42 -7.38 -40.65
CA GLU A 265 1.68 -7.39 -42.08
C GLU A 265 2.24 -6.04 -42.58
N TYR A 266 1.68 -4.93 -42.05
CA TYR A 266 2.24 -3.59 -42.33
C TYR A 266 3.68 -3.46 -41.82
N LEU A 267 3.99 -3.95 -40.64
CA LEU A 267 5.33 -3.91 -40.07
C LEU A 267 6.31 -4.78 -40.88
N LYS A 268 5.88 -5.99 -41.25
CA LYS A 268 6.67 -6.96 -42.01
C LYS A 268 7.22 -6.37 -43.32
N SER A 269 6.41 -5.57 -44.03
CA SER A 269 6.82 -4.92 -45.27
C SER A 269 7.91 -3.85 -45.07
N ARG A 270 8.18 -3.42 -43.82
CA ARG A 270 9.11 -2.32 -43.50
C ARG A 270 10.30 -2.77 -42.66
N MET A 271 10.35 -4.06 -42.29
CA MET A 271 11.46 -4.64 -41.53
C MET A 271 12.54 -5.21 -42.44
N PRO A 272 13.76 -5.41 -41.92
CA PRO A 272 14.84 -6.03 -42.68
C PRO A 272 14.44 -7.38 -43.26
N VAL A 273 14.84 -7.70 -44.47
CA VAL A 273 14.49 -8.92 -45.22
C VAL A 273 14.89 -10.22 -44.47
N HIS A 274 15.86 -10.14 -43.60
CA HIS A 274 16.33 -11.30 -42.79
C HIS A 274 15.60 -11.49 -41.49
N THR A 275 14.50 -10.74 -41.24
CA THR A 275 13.62 -10.94 -40.09
C THR A 275 12.44 -11.80 -40.51
N LEU A 276 12.39 -13.02 -39.96
CA LEU A 276 11.28 -13.95 -40.21
C LEU A 276 10.13 -13.68 -39.23
N PHE A 277 8.91 -13.79 -39.71
CA PHE A 277 7.69 -13.63 -38.89
C PHE A 277 6.87 -14.91 -38.94
N THR A 278 6.59 -15.48 -37.75
CA THR A 278 5.70 -16.62 -37.57
C THR A 278 4.47 -16.16 -36.78
N LEU A 279 3.29 -16.31 -37.39
CA LEU A 279 2.03 -15.90 -36.79
C LEU A 279 1.22 -17.14 -36.39
N ASP A 280 0.83 -17.19 -35.12
CA ASP A 280 0.04 -18.27 -34.54
C ASP A 280 -1.24 -17.63 -33.93
N PHE A 281 -2.22 -17.41 -34.79
CA PHE A 281 -3.45 -16.72 -34.46
C PHE A 281 -4.65 -17.65 -34.56
N PRO A 282 -5.63 -17.56 -33.65
CA PRO A 282 -6.85 -18.31 -33.74
C PRO A 282 -7.67 -17.93 -35.01
N SER A 283 -8.37 -18.87 -35.58
CA SER A 283 -9.24 -18.65 -36.75
C SER A 283 -10.54 -17.91 -36.39
N LYS A 284 -10.87 -17.78 -35.12
CA LYS A 284 -12.10 -17.15 -34.64
C LYS A 284 -11.92 -15.62 -34.46
N ILE A 285 -13.00 -14.91 -34.64
CA ILE A 285 -13.11 -13.46 -34.34
C ILE A 285 -13.13 -13.28 -32.83
N ILE A 286 -12.27 -12.37 -32.31
CA ILE A 286 -12.23 -12.03 -30.87
C ILE A 286 -12.45 -10.53 -30.74
N ILE A 287 -13.65 -10.16 -30.34
CA ILE A 287 -14.05 -8.76 -30.14
C ILE A 287 -13.82 -8.38 -28.69
N ILE A 288 -12.99 -7.36 -28.47
CA ILE A 288 -12.74 -6.79 -27.12
C ILE A 288 -12.64 -5.25 -27.19
N PRO A 289 -12.94 -4.54 -26.10
CA PRO A 289 -12.88 -3.10 -26.05
C PRO A 289 -11.42 -2.60 -26.04
N VAL A 290 -10.97 -2.02 -27.16
CA VAL A 290 -9.61 -1.46 -27.31
C VAL A 290 -9.61 -0.11 -28.01
N ASN A 291 -8.53 0.64 -27.82
CA ASN A 291 -8.17 1.75 -28.69
C ASN A 291 -7.17 1.25 -29.75
N SER A 292 -7.63 1.08 -30.98
CA SER A 292 -6.86 0.47 -32.07
C SER A 292 -5.49 1.15 -32.25
N ILE A 293 -5.44 2.48 -32.32
CA ILE A 293 -4.20 3.26 -32.55
C ILE A 293 -3.19 3.06 -31.45
N LEU A 294 -3.64 3.01 -30.21
CA LEU A 294 -2.75 2.80 -29.07
C LEU A 294 -2.26 1.35 -28.98
N LEU A 295 -3.14 0.37 -29.30
CA LEU A 295 -2.76 -1.04 -29.30
C LEU A 295 -1.79 -1.36 -30.45
N GLU A 296 -2.03 -0.85 -31.65
CA GLU A 296 -1.11 -0.94 -32.77
C GLU A 296 0.27 -0.37 -32.39
N TRP A 297 0.31 0.75 -31.68
CA TRP A 297 1.57 1.32 -31.21
C TRP A 297 2.32 0.41 -30.21
N VAL A 298 1.59 -0.28 -29.33
CA VAL A 298 2.21 -1.30 -28.45
C VAL A 298 2.84 -2.41 -29.27
N VAL A 299 2.12 -2.96 -30.26
CA VAL A 299 2.61 -4.03 -31.15
C VAL A 299 3.84 -3.55 -31.92
N GLU A 300 3.76 -2.38 -32.54
CA GLU A 300 4.86 -1.77 -33.29
C GLU A 300 6.12 -1.61 -32.41
N ASN A 301 5.96 -1.10 -31.20
CA ASN A 301 7.08 -0.90 -30.31
C ASN A 301 7.74 -2.21 -29.85
N LEU A 302 6.93 -3.23 -29.55
CA LEU A 302 7.45 -4.55 -29.15
C LEU A 302 8.16 -5.24 -30.32
N VAL A 303 7.58 -5.20 -31.53
CA VAL A 303 8.20 -5.73 -32.75
C VAL A 303 9.50 -5.01 -33.07
N LYS A 304 9.55 -3.67 -33.03
CA LYS A 304 10.78 -2.91 -33.23
C LYS A 304 11.86 -3.25 -32.20
N ASN A 305 11.46 -3.44 -30.94
CA ASN A 305 12.42 -3.87 -29.92
C ASN A 305 12.96 -5.27 -30.19
N ALA A 306 12.15 -6.19 -30.68
CA ALA A 306 12.57 -7.53 -31.10
C ALA A 306 13.56 -7.48 -32.26
N VAL A 307 13.25 -6.71 -33.33
CA VAL A 307 14.16 -6.53 -34.49
C VAL A 307 15.51 -5.95 -34.04
N ASP A 308 15.49 -4.94 -33.17
CA ASP A 308 16.72 -4.32 -32.66
C ASP A 308 17.55 -5.30 -31.82
N ALA A 309 16.89 -6.13 -30.98
CA ALA A 309 17.55 -7.15 -30.17
C ALA A 309 18.20 -8.26 -31.01
N MET A 310 17.65 -8.52 -32.21
CA MET A 310 18.16 -9.47 -33.18
C MET A 310 19.13 -8.82 -34.18
N LYS A 311 19.33 -7.51 -34.11
CA LYS A 311 20.12 -6.73 -35.11
C LYS A 311 19.62 -6.97 -36.55
N GLY A 312 18.32 -7.11 -36.73
CA GLY A 312 17.66 -7.30 -38.01
C GLY A 312 17.74 -8.71 -38.60
N ARG A 313 18.27 -9.70 -37.87
CA ARG A 313 18.37 -11.12 -38.35
C ARG A 313 17.88 -12.07 -37.27
N GLY A 314 16.82 -12.82 -37.55
CA GLY A 314 16.23 -13.78 -36.60
C GLY A 314 14.75 -13.97 -36.84
N GLU A 315 14.09 -14.55 -35.86
CA GLU A 315 12.67 -14.87 -35.94
C GLU A 315 11.88 -14.14 -34.85
N ILE A 316 10.72 -13.59 -35.23
CA ILE A 316 9.70 -13.04 -34.34
C ILE A 316 8.48 -13.95 -34.44
N LYS A 317 8.15 -14.64 -33.34
CA LYS A 317 6.91 -15.40 -33.22
C LYS A 317 5.87 -14.58 -32.47
N ILE A 318 4.71 -14.35 -33.10
CA ILE A 318 3.57 -13.62 -32.50
C ILE A 318 2.43 -14.60 -32.37
N SER A 319 1.95 -14.83 -31.15
CA SER A 319 0.83 -15.73 -30.89
C SER A 319 -0.27 -15.02 -30.11
N ILE A 320 -1.51 -15.35 -30.45
CA ILE A 320 -2.70 -14.89 -29.74
C ILE A 320 -3.41 -16.10 -29.18
N THR A 321 -3.58 -16.10 -27.87
CA THR A 321 -4.36 -17.10 -27.14
C THR A 321 -5.37 -16.39 -26.24
N GLU A 322 -6.29 -17.12 -25.67
CA GLU A 322 -7.23 -16.53 -24.71
C GLU A 322 -7.44 -17.44 -23.51
N ASP A 323 -7.65 -16.85 -22.37
CA ASP A 323 -8.19 -17.49 -21.19
C ASP A 323 -9.66 -17.07 -20.95
N THR A 324 -10.21 -17.40 -19.80
CA THR A 324 -11.59 -17.07 -19.44
C THR A 324 -11.87 -15.57 -19.46
N ASN A 325 -10.89 -14.75 -19.04
CA ASN A 325 -11.06 -13.32 -18.79
C ASN A 325 -10.26 -12.42 -19.74
N ASN A 326 -9.18 -12.93 -20.32
CA ASN A 326 -8.24 -12.13 -21.07
C ASN A 326 -7.95 -12.71 -22.46
N LEU A 327 -7.61 -11.82 -23.38
CA LEU A 327 -6.84 -12.15 -24.56
C LEU A 327 -5.35 -12.00 -24.19
N ILE A 328 -4.53 -12.96 -24.61
CA ILE A 328 -3.10 -13.04 -24.33
C ILE A 328 -2.35 -12.93 -25.66
N LEU A 329 -1.61 -11.85 -25.81
CA LEU A 329 -0.72 -11.62 -26.94
C LEU A 329 0.72 -11.85 -26.51
N ASN A 330 1.41 -12.81 -27.14
CA ASN A 330 2.82 -13.06 -26.92
C ASN A 330 3.63 -12.62 -28.15
N ILE A 331 4.74 -11.93 -27.91
CA ILE A 331 5.69 -11.53 -28.93
C ILE A 331 7.05 -12.03 -28.47
N ALA A 332 7.56 -13.05 -29.15
CA ALA A 332 8.82 -13.72 -28.85
C ALA A 332 9.85 -13.41 -29.93
N ASP A 333 11.08 -13.08 -29.54
CA ASP A 333 12.22 -12.87 -30.41
C ASP A 333 13.36 -13.86 -30.12
N THR A 334 14.22 -14.09 -31.10
CA THR A 334 15.45 -14.89 -30.98
C THR A 334 16.69 -14.00 -30.78
N GLY A 335 16.52 -12.84 -30.16
CA GLY A 335 17.58 -11.85 -29.99
C GLY A 335 18.52 -12.11 -28.82
N GLY A 336 19.26 -11.06 -28.45
CA GLY A 336 20.27 -11.14 -27.38
C GLY A 336 19.76 -11.37 -25.98
N GLY A 337 18.45 -11.31 -25.76
CA GLY A 337 17.83 -11.40 -24.43
C GLY A 337 18.09 -10.18 -23.54
N ILE A 338 17.51 -10.18 -22.36
CA ILE A 338 17.60 -9.09 -21.38
C ILE A 338 18.36 -9.59 -20.13
N ASP A 339 19.31 -8.80 -19.66
CA ASP A 339 20.04 -9.13 -18.44
C ASP A 339 19.11 -9.10 -17.22
N ARG A 340 19.27 -10.08 -16.30
CA ARG A 340 18.46 -10.20 -15.09
C ARG A 340 18.51 -8.98 -14.20
N SER A 341 19.61 -8.25 -14.17
CA SER A 341 19.81 -7.06 -13.35
C SER A 341 18.87 -5.92 -13.74
N ILE A 342 18.53 -5.81 -15.03
CA ILE A 342 17.69 -4.75 -15.56
C ILE A 342 16.23 -5.16 -15.77
N LEU A 343 15.90 -6.47 -15.77
CA LEU A 343 14.55 -6.98 -16.02
C LEU A 343 13.46 -6.29 -15.17
N LYS A 344 13.74 -6.06 -13.89
CA LYS A 344 12.79 -5.36 -12.98
C LYS A 344 12.57 -3.90 -13.34
N ASN A 345 13.44 -3.30 -14.15
CA ASN A 345 13.44 -1.87 -14.42
C ASN A 345 13.16 -1.52 -15.89
N ILE A 346 13.05 -2.49 -16.80
CA ILE A 346 12.91 -2.22 -18.25
C ILE A 346 11.68 -1.40 -18.62
N PHE A 347 10.63 -1.44 -17.79
CA PHE A 347 9.42 -0.65 -17.99
C PHE A 347 9.49 0.73 -17.32
N LYS A 348 10.61 1.10 -16.69
CA LYS A 348 10.78 2.46 -16.16
C LYS A 348 11.20 3.41 -17.28
N PRO A 349 10.69 4.65 -17.27
CA PRO A 349 11.10 5.67 -18.25
C PRO A 349 12.62 5.89 -18.22
N GLY A 350 13.22 6.04 -19.40
CA GLY A 350 14.66 6.32 -19.53
C GLY A 350 15.57 5.10 -19.47
N VAL A 351 15.04 3.90 -19.25
CA VAL A 351 15.84 2.66 -19.26
C VAL A 351 16.02 2.21 -20.72
N THR A 352 17.26 2.20 -21.20
CA THR A 352 17.61 1.78 -22.57
C THR A 352 19.04 1.26 -22.60
N SER A 353 19.26 0.21 -23.40
CA SER A 353 20.58 -0.30 -23.77
C SER A 353 21.07 0.28 -25.11
N LYS A 354 20.24 1.07 -25.80
CA LYS A 354 20.54 1.59 -27.13
C LYS A 354 21.31 2.92 -27.02
N LYS A 355 22.35 3.10 -27.85
CA LYS A 355 23.08 4.38 -27.95
C LYS A 355 22.19 5.55 -28.45
N ARG A 356 21.19 5.24 -29.25
CA ARG A 356 20.18 6.20 -29.74
C ARG A 356 18.80 5.70 -29.32
N GLY A 357 18.13 6.43 -28.45
CA GLY A 357 16.79 6.10 -27.97
C GLY A 357 16.54 6.68 -26.56
N TRP A 358 15.36 7.19 -26.35
CA TRP A 358 14.98 7.87 -25.11
C TRP A 358 14.58 6.90 -23.98
N GLY A 359 14.55 5.59 -24.25
CA GLY A 359 14.12 4.59 -23.25
C GLY A 359 12.64 4.72 -22.86
N LEU A 360 11.82 5.28 -23.75
CA LEU A 360 10.41 5.56 -23.44
C LEU A 360 9.46 4.50 -24.00
N GLY A 361 9.87 3.68 -24.98
CA GLY A 361 8.98 2.76 -25.66
C GLY A 361 8.30 1.76 -24.75
N LEU A 362 9.05 0.97 -23.98
CA LEU A 362 8.47 -0.03 -23.07
C LEU A 362 7.65 0.59 -21.93
N SER A 363 8.09 1.73 -21.41
CA SER A 363 7.33 2.45 -20.37
C SER A 363 5.99 2.97 -20.89
N LEU A 364 5.97 3.40 -22.14
CA LEU A 364 4.77 3.84 -22.83
C LEU A 364 3.85 2.67 -23.14
N SER A 365 4.40 1.56 -23.68
CA SER A 365 3.62 0.33 -23.91
C SER A 365 2.97 -0.15 -22.63
N LYS A 366 3.69 -0.14 -21.50
CA LYS A 366 3.13 -0.48 -20.19
C LYS A 366 1.98 0.45 -19.82
N ARG A 367 2.16 1.74 -19.98
CA ARG A 367 1.11 2.72 -19.70
C ARG A 367 -0.13 2.50 -20.57
N ILE A 368 0.06 2.27 -21.87
CA ILE A 368 -1.05 2.01 -22.80
C ILE A 368 -1.82 0.77 -22.37
N VAL A 369 -1.14 -0.32 -22.10
CA VAL A 369 -1.80 -1.58 -21.71
C VAL A 369 -2.48 -1.45 -20.34
N GLU A 370 -1.77 -0.94 -19.31
CA GLU A 370 -2.30 -0.94 -17.94
C GLU A 370 -3.30 0.17 -17.66
N GLN A 371 -3.04 1.40 -18.14
CA GLN A 371 -3.89 2.54 -17.79
C GLN A 371 -5.07 2.71 -18.74
N TYR A 372 -4.84 2.51 -20.04
CA TYR A 372 -5.87 2.72 -21.07
C TYR A 372 -6.70 1.46 -21.34
N HIS A 373 -6.08 0.29 -21.36
CA HIS A 373 -6.77 -0.98 -21.63
C HIS A 373 -7.06 -1.83 -20.38
N LYS A 374 -6.62 -1.40 -19.20
CA LYS A 374 -6.80 -2.14 -17.92
C LYS A 374 -6.23 -3.57 -17.96
N GLY A 375 -5.26 -3.79 -18.83
CA GLY A 375 -4.54 -5.05 -18.98
C GLY A 375 -3.25 -5.10 -18.19
N SER A 376 -2.35 -6.03 -18.56
CA SER A 376 -1.00 -6.12 -18.02
C SER A 376 0.03 -6.46 -19.09
N ILE A 377 1.27 -5.97 -18.94
CA ILE A 377 2.38 -6.30 -19.81
C ILE A 377 3.61 -6.66 -18.98
N PHE A 378 4.25 -7.75 -19.32
CA PHE A 378 5.43 -8.26 -18.62
C PHE A 378 6.31 -9.09 -19.53
N VAL A 379 7.53 -9.40 -19.08
CA VAL A 379 8.41 -10.37 -19.73
C VAL A 379 8.09 -11.75 -19.19
N MET A 380 7.54 -12.62 -20.04
CA MET A 380 7.26 -14.01 -19.70
C MET A 380 8.54 -14.80 -19.47
N GLN A 381 9.48 -14.68 -20.42
CA GLN A 381 10.80 -15.25 -20.28
C GLN A 381 11.83 -14.41 -21.05
N SER A 382 13.06 -14.38 -20.55
CA SER A 382 14.19 -13.82 -21.25
C SER A 382 15.47 -14.54 -20.81
N LYS A 383 16.25 -14.96 -21.79
CA LYS A 383 17.54 -15.61 -21.56
C LYS A 383 18.59 -15.00 -22.50
N LYS A 384 19.70 -14.57 -21.90
CA LYS A 384 20.81 -13.94 -22.64
C LYS A 384 21.31 -14.87 -23.75
N GLY A 385 21.37 -14.35 -24.98
CA GLY A 385 21.78 -15.06 -26.17
C GLY A 385 20.73 -16.01 -26.78
N VAL A 386 19.52 -16.10 -26.22
CA VAL A 386 18.46 -16.99 -26.71
C VAL A 386 17.25 -16.19 -27.21
N GLY A 387 16.87 -15.09 -26.50
CA GLY A 387 15.76 -14.25 -26.89
C GLY A 387 14.91 -13.81 -25.71
N THR A 388 13.82 -13.10 -26.03
CA THR A 388 12.85 -12.56 -25.07
C THR A 388 11.42 -12.81 -25.55
N THR A 389 10.53 -13.12 -24.62
CA THR A 389 9.08 -13.18 -24.87
C THR A 389 8.39 -12.13 -24.00
N PHE A 390 7.79 -11.15 -24.65
CA PHE A 390 6.86 -10.22 -24.03
C PHE A 390 5.45 -10.78 -24.08
N CYS A 391 4.73 -10.63 -22.97
CA CYS A 391 3.33 -11.06 -22.84
C CYS A 391 2.46 -9.85 -22.51
N VAL A 392 1.36 -9.70 -23.22
CA VAL A 392 0.35 -8.65 -23.03
C VAL A 392 -1.00 -9.32 -22.78
N HIS A 393 -1.62 -9.03 -21.64
CA HIS A 393 -2.97 -9.45 -21.30
C HIS A 393 -3.93 -8.28 -21.53
N LEU A 394 -5.00 -8.50 -22.27
CA LEU A 394 -6.07 -7.54 -22.49
C LEU A 394 -7.39 -8.14 -21.98
N PRO A 395 -8.13 -7.46 -21.09
CA PRO A 395 -9.38 -7.98 -20.56
C PRO A 395 -10.45 -8.05 -21.66
N LYS A 396 -11.18 -9.15 -21.72
CA LYS A 396 -12.29 -9.35 -22.68
C LYS A 396 -13.51 -8.48 -22.34
N ARG A 397 -13.69 -8.17 -21.06
CA ARG A 397 -14.75 -7.27 -20.57
C ARG A 397 -14.11 -6.28 -19.59
N LEU A 398 -14.45 -5.03 -19.74
CA LEU A 398 -14.13 -4.06 -18.71
C LEU A 398 -15.11 -4.27 -17.56
N ASN A 399 -14.61 -4.63 -16.38
CA ASN A 399 -15.45 -4.56 -15.19
C ASN A 399 -15.91 -3.11 -15.05
N SER A 400 -17.21 -2.90 -15.18
CA SER A 400 -17.86 -1.62 -14.88
C SER A 400 -17.77 -1.40 -13.37
N THR A 401 -16.61 -0.97 -12.89
CA THR A 401 -16.47 -0.41 -11.55
C THR A 401 -16.69 1.08 -11.67
N THR A 402 -17.94 1.47 -11.41
CA THR A 402 -18.42 2.71 -10.81
C THR A 402 -17.60 3.97 -11.09
N SER A 403 -18.27 4.84 -11.78
CA SER A 403 -18.12 6.32 -11.80
C SER A 403 -17.89 6.91 -10.42
#